data_46e00acbd909451a78abe3aa6a3dd520
#
_entry.id   46e00acbd909451a78abe3aa6a3dd520
#
_cell.length_a   1.000
_cell.length_b   1.000
_cell.length_c   1.000
_cell.angle_alpha   90.00
_cell.angle_beta   90.00
_cell.angle_gamma   90.00
#
_symmetry.space_group_name_H-M   'P 1'
#
loop_
_entity.id
_entity.type
_entity.pdbx_description
1 polymer ?
#
loop_
_entity_poly.entity_id
_entity_poly.type
_entity_poly.pdbx_seq_one_letter_code
_entity_poly.pdbx_strand_id
1 'polypeptide(L)'
;ILAELGLEPATHSTQIVEPEFMADFVHALISTFGVLANLADDMRHLQRTEIAEVAEEFAAEQVGSSTMPHKRNPWNFENVKSMWKAFTPRMQTIYADQICEHQRDLSNSASQRFIPEILVALVSVTLRLNRIMSRLVTDAERMRANLALTEGMVTAEPAYILLAAYGHPDAHEAVRRITLEAERTGRPLGEVLFASAELRPWLERFTPQQREIVLNPARYTGIAAQKARGVCAVWEKRLGLA
;
A
#
# COMPACT_ATOMS: atom_id res chain seq x y z
N ILE A 1 20.24 25.46 -25.35
CA ILE A 1 19.43 24.19 -25.38
C ILE A 1 19.23 23.64 -23.97
N LEU A 2 20.31 23.35 -23.17
CA LEU A 2 20.16 22.80 -21.82
C LEU A 2 19.35 23.73 -20.90
N ALA A 3 19.67 25.05 -20.91
CA ALA A 3 18.94 26.05 -20.12
C ALA A 3 17.43 26.12 -20.50
N GLU A 4 17.10 25.97 -21.79
CA GLU A 4 15.69 25.92 -22.25
C GLU A 4 14.92 24.69 -21.74
N LEU A 5 15.65 23.61 -21.46
CA LEU A 5 15.11 22.36 -20.89
C LEU A 5 15.18 22.34 -19.36
N GLY A 6 15.70 23.38 -18.72
CA GLY A 6 15.92 23.40 -17.28
C GLY A 6 16.98 22.41 -16.80
N LEU A 7 17.93 22.04 -17.67
CA LEU A 7 19.00 21.10 -17.37
C LEU A 7 20.34 21.86 -17.20
N GLU A 8 21.16 21.33 -16.32
CA GLU A 8 22.54 21.80 -16.12
C GLU A 8 23.52 20.98 -16.96
N PRO A 9 24.58 21.59 -17.53
CA PRO A 9 25.63 20.86 -18.21
C PRO A 9 26.44 20.03 -17.19
N ALA A 10 26.93 18.86 -17.62
CA ALA A 10 27.92 18.13 -16.84
C ALA A 10 29.18 18.96 -16.66
N THR A 11 29.79 18.88 -15.49
CA THR A 11 31.03 19.64 -15.18
C THR A 11 32.23 19.14 -15.98
N HIS A 12 32.17 17.88 -16.41
CA HIS A 12 33.19 17.19 -17.16
C HIS A 12 32.55 16.15 -18.07
N SER A 13 33.07 16.00 -19.26
CA SER A 13 32.74 14.93 -20.19
C SER A 13 33.85 14.69 -21.19
N THR A 14 33.93 13.46 -21.69
CA THR A 14 34.74 13.09 -22.84
C THR A 14 33.86 13.03 -24.09
N GLN A 15 33.91 12.01 -24.87
CA GLN A 15 32.95 11.78 -25.96
C GLN A 15 31.56 11.37 -25.43
N ILE A 16 31.52 10.83 -24.22
CA ILE A 16 30.29 10.50 -23.49
C ILE A 16 30.28 11.18 -22.13
N VAL A 17 29.09 11.28 -21.56
CA VAL A 17 28.87 11.63 -20.14
C VAL A 17 28.92 10.34 -19.33
N GLU A 18 29.32 10.42 -18.08
CA GLU A 18 29.40 9.29 -17.15
C GLU A 18 28.05 8.53 -17.09
N PRO A 19 28.06 7.20 -17.26
CA PRO A 19 26.83 6.40 -17.31
C PRO A 19 26.09 6.33 -15.96
N GLU A 20 26.74 6.72 -14.88
CA GLU A 20 26.15 6.79 -13.52
C GLU A 20 24.93 7.70 -13.47
N PHE A 21 24.92 8.83 -14.17
CA PHE A 21 23.75 9.71 -14.26
C PHE A 21 22.55 9.02 -14.88
N MET A 22 22.78 8.17 -15.88
CA MET A 22 21.71 7.36 -16.49
C MET A 22 21.26 6.26 -15.54
N ALA A 23 22.18 5.65 -14.81
CA ALA A 23 21.86 4.63 -13.82
C ALA A 23 20.97 5.22 -12.70
N ASP A 24 21.32 6.39 -12.18
CA ASP A 24 20.51 7.09 -11.16
C ASP A 24 19.12 7.47 -11.69
N PHE A 25 19.06 7.99 -12.92
CA PHE A 25 17.79 8.35 -13.55
C PHE A 25 16.87 7.13 -13.74
N VAL A 26 17.40 6.05 -14.33
CA VAL A 26 16.60 4.83 -14.55
C VAL A 26 16.25 4.14 -13.24
N HIS A 27 17.14 4.19 -12.24
CA HIS A 27 16.82 3.71 -10.90
C HIS A 27 15.61 4.43 -10.31
N ALA A 28 15.56 5.77 -10.40
CA ALA A 28 14.42 6.56 -9.93
C ALA A 28 13.12 6.16 -10.65
N LEU A 29 13.16 5.93 -11.97
CA LEU A 29 12.02 5.48 -12.76
C LEU A 29 11.53 4.10 -12.30
N ILE A 30 12.43 3.13 -12.17
CA ILE A 30 12.10 1.77 -11.77
C ILE A 30 11.60 1.74 -10.32
N SER A 31 12.21 2.51 -9.41
CA SER A 31 11.73 2.64 -8.03
C SER A 31 10.31 3.23 -7.97
N THR A 32 10.04 4.27 -8.73
CA THR A 32 8.69 4.85 -8.85
C THR A 32 7.69 3.80 -9.39
N PHE A 33 8.09 3.05 -10.40
CA PHE A 33 7.26 1.97 -10.94
C PHE A 33 6.95 0.91 -9.88
N GLY A 34 7.92 0.57 -9.02
CA GLY A 34 7.74 -0.35 -7.90
C GLY A 34 6.67 0.12 -6.91
N VAL A 35 6.64 1.43 -6.58
CA VAL A 35 5.60 2.02 -5.72
C VAL A 35 4.21 1.86 -6.34
N LEU A 36 4.07 2.14 -7.65
CA LEU A 36 2.80 1.97 -8.36
C LEU A 36 2.36 0.50 -8.42
N ALA A 37 3.32 -0.40 -8.62
CA ALA A 37 3.04 -1.85 -8.64
C ALA A 37 2.63 -2.36 -7.25
N ASN A 38 3.20 -1.82 -6.18
CA ASN A 38 2.82 -2.17 -4.80
C ASN A 38 1.38 -1.75 -4.52
N LEU A 39 1.00 -0.51 -4.87
CA LEU A 39 -0.41 -0.06 -4.77
C LEU A 39 -1.35 -0.99 -5.55
N ALA A 40 -0.96 -1.35 -6.79
CA ALA A 40 -1.78 -2.24 -7.61
C ALA A 40 -1.91 -3.64 -6.99
N ASP A 41 -0.88 -4.15 -6.33
CA ASP A 41 -0.92 -5.44 -5.65
C ASP A 41 -1.82 -5.41 -4.41
N ASP A 42 -1.77 -4.34 -3.63
CA ASP A 42 -2.67 -4.15 -2.48
C ASP A 42 -4.14 -4.14 -2.93
N MET A 43 -4.48 -3.36 -3.97
CA MET A 43 -5.83 -3.31 -4.52
C MET A 43 -6.27 -4.67 -5.05
N ARG A 44 -5.39 -5.39 -5.74
CA ARG A 44 -5.64 -6.75 -6.22
C ARG A 44 -5.96 -7.73 -5.07
N HIS A 45 -5.26 -7.61 -3.94
CA HIS A 45 -5.55 -8.42 -2.75
C HIS A 45 -6.91 -8.07 -2.14
N LEU A 46 -7.23 -6.79 -2.01
CA LEU A 46 -8.50 -6.34 -1.46
C LEU A 46 -9.73 -6.72 -2.32
N GLN A 47 -9.52 -6.97 -3.63
CA GLN A 47 -10.57 -7.44 -4.55
C GLN A 47 -10.82 -8.94 -4.53
N ARG A 48 -10.00 -9.74 -3.82
CA ARG A 48 -10.23 -11.19 -3.72
C ARG A 48 -11.62 -11.49 -3.16
N THR A 49 -12.25 -12.55 -3.61
CA THR A 49 -13.60 -12.96 -3.18
C THR A 49 -13.72 -13.09 -1.65
N GLU A 50 -12.66 -13.56 -0.99
CA GLU A 50 -12.61 -13.74 0.46
C GLU A 50 -12.61 -12.40 1.20
N ILE A 51 -12.03 -11.35 0.61
CA ILE A 51 -11.93 -9.99 1.17
C ILE A 51 -13.04 -9.11 0.61
N ALA A 52 -13.04 -8.88 -0.70
CA ALA A 52 -14.05 -8.17 -1.48
C ALA A 52 -14.40 -6.76 -0.96
N GLU A 53 -13.40 -6.04 -0.43
CA GLU A 53 -13.60 -4.69 0.14
C GLU A 53 -13.53 -3.58 -0.90
N VAL A 54 -12.83 -3.85 -2.01
CA VAL A 54 -12.74 -2.95 -3.16
C VAL A 54 -12.87 -3.73 -4.46
N ALA A 55 -13.19 -3.04 -5.55
CA ALA A 55 -13.19 -3.62 -6.89
C ALA A 55 -12.87 -2.57 -7.94
N GLU A 56 -12.27 -2.99 -9.06
CA GLU A 56 -12.28 -2.19 -10.28
C GLU A 56 -13.74 -1.99 -10.73
N GLU A 57 -14.07 -0.78 -11.21
CA GLU A 57 -15.36 -0.55 -11.84
C GLU A 57 -15.53 -1.51 -13.02
N PHE A 58 -16.65 -2.20 -13.07
CA PHE A 58 -16.98 -3.14 -14.14
C PHE A 58 -18.10 -2.57 -14.99
N ALA A 59 -17.80 -2.20 -16.24
CA ALA A 59 -18.80 -1.69 -17.15
C ALA A 59 -19.84 -2.78 -17.50
N ALA A 60 -21.09 -2.36 -17.75
CA ALA A 60 -22.19 -3.30 -18.01
C ALA A 60 -21.94 -4.21 -19.21
N GLU A 61 -21.19 -3.73 -20.20
CA GLU A 61 -20.84 -4.47 -21.41
C GLU A 61 -19.48 -5.19 -21.34
N GLN A 62 -18.79 -5.10 -20.21
CA GLN A 62 -17.46 -5.68 -20.05
C GLN A 62 -17.55 -7.18 -19.82
N VAL A 63 -16.81 -7.97 -20.61
CA VAL A 63 -16.69 -9.42 -20.44
C VAL A 63 -15.47 -9.75 -19.60
N GLY A 64 -15.69 -10.28 -18.40
CA GLY A 64 -14.60 -10.62 -17.45
C GLY A 64 -13.93 -11.95 -17.73
N SER A 65 -14.61 -12.86 -18.42
CA SER A 65 -14.12 -14.20 -18.74
C SER A 65 -14.93 -14.81 -19.89
N SER A 66 -14.27 -15.52 -20.79
CA SER A 66 -14.93 -16.25 -21.89
C SER A 66 -15.72 -17.47 -21.42
N THR A 67 -15.38 -18.02 -20.24
CA THR A 67 -15.98 -19.25 -19.69
C THR A 67 -16.88 -19.02 -18.49
N MET A 68 -16.63 -17.98 -17.71
CA MET A 68 -17.36 -17.65 -16.48
C MET A 68 -17.88 -16.21 -16.51
N PRO A 69 -19.11 -15.97 -16.97
CA PRO A 69 -19.63 -14.60 -17.16
C PRO A 69 -19.66 -13.73 -15.90
N HIS A 70 -19.72 -14.37 -14.72
CA HIS A 70 -19.73 -13.68 -13.42
C HIS A 70 -18.33 -13.36 -12.89
N LYS A 71 -17.25 -13.88 -13.50
CA LYS A 71 -15.89 -13.69 -13.02
C LYS A 71 -15.41 -12.27 -13.26
N ARG A 72 -14.99 -11.58 -12.20
CA ARG A 72 -14.48 -10.22 -12.21
C ARG A 72 -13.07 -10.19 -11.66
N ASN A 73 -12.09 -10.18 -12.57
CA ASN A 73 -10.68 -10.13 -12.20
C ASN A 73 -10.20 -8.68 -12.09
N PRO A 74 -9.26 -8.38 -11.19
CA PRO A 74 -8.58 -7.09 -11.11
C PRO A 74 -7.52 -6.95 -12.22
N TRP A 75 -7.94 -7.10 -13.47
CA TRP A 75 -7.03 -7.27 -14.60
C TRP A 75 -6.16 -6.04 -14.88
N ASN A 76 -6.64 -4.84 -14.54
CA ASN A 76 -5.83 -3.64 -14.68
C ASN A 76 -4.74 -3.58 -13.60
N PHE A 77 -5.05 -3.90 -12.35
CA PHE A 77 -4.07 -4.00 -11.28
C PHE A 77 -3.07 -5.12 -11.56
N GLU A 78 -3.53 -6.27 -12.06
CA GLU A 78 -2.66 -7.37 -12.50
C GLU A 78 -1.73 -6.93 -13.63
N ASN A 79 -2.22 -6.15 -14.59
CA ASN A 79 -1.41 -5.63 -15.68
C ASN A 79 -0.31 -4.68 -15.20
N VAL A 80 -0.61 -3.75 -14.28
CA VAL A 80 0.40 -2.84 -13.69
C VAL A 80 1.52 -3.64 -13.02
N LYS A 81 1.17 -4.63 -12.21
CA LYS A 81 2.14 -5.51 -11.56
C LYS A 81 2.96 -6.32 -12.58
N SER A 82 2.31 -6.83 -13.63
CA SER A 82 2.97 -7.56 -14.72
C SER A 82 3.95 -6.67 -15.47
N MET A 83 3.58 -5.45 -15.79
CA MET A 83 4.46 -4.47 -16.44
C MET A 83 5.70 -4.18 -15.58
N TRP A 84 5.54 -3.94 -14.28
CA TRP A 84 6.67 -3.75 -13.37
C TRP A 84 7.62 -4.96 -13.40
N LYS A 85 7.10 -6.19 -13.35
CA LYS A 85 7.93 -7.42 -13.46
C LYS A 85 8.71 -7.50 -14.77
N ALA A 86 8.13 -7.02 -15.86
CA ALA A 86 8.78 -7.04 -17.17
C ALA A 86 9.91 -5.99 -17.29
N PHE A 87 9.76 -4.85 -16.60
CA PHE A 87 10.70 -3.73 -16.72
C PHE A 87 11.75 -3.68 -15.61
N THR A 88 11.47 -4.15 -14.40
CA THR A 88 12.43 -4.14 -13.28
C THR A 88 13.76 -4.84 -13.60
N PRO A 89 13.82 -6.00 -14.26
CA PRO A 89 15.09 -6.66 -14.57
C PRO A 89 16.01 -5.84 -15.48
N ARG A 90 15.48 -4.89 -16.24
CA ARG A 90 16.26 -4.02 -17.12
C ARG A 90 17.23 -3.12 -16.37
N MET A 91 16.97 -2.87 -15.07
CA MET A 91 17.91 -2.13 -14.22
C MET A 91 19.27 -2.82 -14.11
N GLN A 92 19.32 -4.14 -14.16
CA GLN A 92 20.58 -4.91 -14.15
C GLN A 92 21.45 -4.58 -15.37
N THR A 93 20.82 -4.43 -16.55
CA THR A 93 21.52 -4.02 -17.77
C THR A 93 22.07 -2.61 -17.64
N ILE A 94 21.30 -1.68 -17.07
CA ILE A 94 21.73 -0.29 -16.87
C ILE A 94 22.92 -0.21 -15.90
N TYR A 95 22.93 -1.02 -14.84
CA TYR A 95 24.12 -1.12 -13.96
C TYR A 95 25.33 -1.72 -14.67
N ALA A 96 25.14 -2.68 -15.56
CA ALA A 96 26.23 -3.24 -16.36
C ALA A 96 26.80 -2.21 -17.36
N ASP A 97 25.97 -1.28 -17.85
CA ASP A 97 26.36 -0.23 -18.77
C ASP A 97 27.37 0.80 -18.17
N GLN A 98 27.54 0.79 -16.83
CA GLN A 98 28.58 1.59 -16.16
C GLN A 98 30.00 1.17 -16.58
N ILE A 99 30.16 -0.07 -17.07
CA ILE A 99 31.45 -0.55 -17.58
C ILE A 99 31.48 -0.30 -19.08
N CYS A 100 32.03 0.83 -19.46
CA CYS A 100 32.17 1.25 -20.84
C CYS A 100 33.43 2.09 -21.08
N GLU A 101 33.83 2.24 -22.34
CA GLU A 101 34.96 3.05 -22.76
C GLU A 101 34.60 4.55 -22.71
N HIS A 102 35.47 5.37 -22.10
CA HIS A 102 35.26 6.82 -21.99
C HIS A 102 35.27 7.55 -23.36
N GLN A 103 35.82 6.94 -24.38
CA GLN A 103 35.83 7.44 -25.76
C GLN A 103 34.65 6.89 -26.59
N ARG A 104 33.69 6.22 -25.96
CA ARG A 104 32.56 5.54 -26.56
C ARG A 104 32.91 4.27 -27.35
N ASP A 105 32.38 3.19 -26.92
CA ASP A 105 32.27 1.94 -27.63
C ASP A 105 30.81 1.65 -28.05
N LEU A 106 30.52 0.44 -28.51
CA LEU A 106 29.16 0.01 -28.84
C LEU A 106 28.58 -0.97 -27.85
N SER A 107 29.24 -1.21 -26.70
CA SER A 107 28.81 -2.22 -25.74
C SER A 107 27.45 -1.88 -25.13
N ASN A 108 27.09 -0.60 -24.99
CA ASN A 108 25.82 -0.11 -24.45
C ASN A 108 24.79 0.22 -25.54
N SER A 109 25.07 -0.07 -26.82
CA SER A 109 24.20 0.37 -27.93
C SER A 109 22.82 -0.30 -27.92
N ALA A 110 22.70 -1.52 -27.42
CA ALA A 110 21.43 -2.23 -27.29
C ALA A 110 20.59 -1.74 -26.12
N SER A 111 21.19 -1.60 -24.95
CA SER A 111 20.51 -1.20 -23.70
C SER A 111 19.91 0.19 -23.78
N GLN A 112 20.59 1.16 -24.38
CA GLN A 112 20.10 2.52 -24.55
C GLN A 112 18.77 2.60 -25.31
N ARG A 113 18.44 1.62 -26.14
CA ARG A 113 17.14 1.56 -26.84
C ARG A 113 15.96 1.20 -25.93
N PHE A 114 16.22 0.63 -24.76
CA PHE A 114 15.18 0.23 -23.82
C PHE A 114 14.78 1.34 -22.86
N ILE A 115 15.57 2.41 -22.73
CA ILE A 115 15.27 3.52 -21.83
C ILE A 115 13.96 4.21 -22.19
N PRO A 116 13.69 4.56 -23.46
CA PRO A 116 12.38 5.11 -23.86
C PRO A 116 11.22 4.18 -23.57
N GLU A 117 11.41 2.85 -23.66
CA GLU A 117 10.36 1.88 -23.33
C GLU A 117 10.01 1.90 -21.84
N ILE A 118 11.00 2.08 -20.95
CA ILE A 118 10.78 2.19 -19.50
C ILE A 118 9.92 3.44 -19.20
N LEU A 119 10.24 4.58 -19.83
CA LEU A 119 9.48 5.81 -19.70
C LEU A 119 8.03 5.66 -20.16
N VAL A 120 7.85 5.10 -21.36
CA VAL A 120 6.51 4.86 -21.95
C VAL A 120 5.71 3.90 -21.07
N ALA A 121 6.35 2.83 -20.58
CA ALA A 121 5.71 1.88 -19.68
C ALA A 121 5.26 2.55 -18.37
N LEU A 122 6.14 3.34 -17.73
CA LEU A 122 5.83 4.05 -16.49
C LEU A 122 4.68 5.04 -16.69
N VAL A 123 4.70 5.85 -17.75
CA VAL A 123 3.60 6.77 -18.07
C VAL A 123 2.30 6.01 -18.29
N SER A 124 2.34 4.92 -19.08
CA SER A 124 1.16 4.10 -19.38
C SER A 124 0.52 3.51 -18.12
N VAL A 125 1.32 2.96 -17.19
CA VAL A 125 0.77 2.41 -15.94
C VAL A 125 0.28 3.49 -15.00
N THR A 126 0.93 4.66 -14.98
CA THR A 126 0.49 5.82 -14.18
C THR A 126 -0.89 6.30 -14.64
N LEU A 127 -1.08 6.50 -15.93
CA LEU A 127 -2.36 6.89 -16.52
C LEU A 127 -3.44 5.83 -16.28
N ARG A 128 -3.09 4.55 -16.41
CA ARG A 128 -3.99 3.42 -16.12
C ARG A 128 -4.43 3.44 -14.65
N LEU A 129 -3.50 3.53 -13.70
CA LEU A 129 -3.80 3.58 -12.27
C LEU A 129 -4.66 4.79 -11.92
N ASN A 130 -4.31 5.96 -12.41
CA ASN A 130 -5.11 7.17 -12.18
C ASN A 130 -6.58 6.99 -12.61
N ARG A 131 -6.80 6.43 -13.81
CA ARG A 131 -8.14 6.15 -14.32
C ARG A 131 -8.90 5.13 -13.46
N ILE A 132 -8.24 4.07 -12.98
CA ILE A 132 -8.90 3.03 -12.18
C ILE A 132 -9.19 3.52 -10.78
N MET A 133 -8.22 4.18 -10.14
CA MET A 133 -8.37 4.70 -8.79
C MET A 133 -9.46 5.78 -8.70
N SER A 134 -9.63 6.60 -9.76
CA SER A 134 -10.72 7.58 -9.81
C SER A 134 -12.12 6.97 -9.90
N ARG A 135 -12.22 5.67 -10.20
CA ARG A 135 -13.48 4.91 -10.35
C ARG A 135 -13.52 3.68 -9.45
N LEU A 136 -12.66 3.64 -8.44
CA LEU A 136 -12.60 2.50 -7.51
C LEU A 136 -13.94 2.34 -6.80
N VAL A 137 -14.49 1.14 -6.85
CA VAL A 137 -15.70 0.77 -6.10
C VAL A 137 -15.27 0.28 -4.72
N THR A 138 -15.90 0.80 -3.66
CA THR A 138 -15.67 0.37 -2.28
C THR A 138 -16.94 -0.24 -1.71
N ASP A 139 -16.82 -1.36 -1.00
CA ASP A 139 -17.91 -2.04 -0.31
C ASP A 139 -17.78 -1.85 1.21
N ALA A 140 -18.43 -0.81 1.73
CA ALA A 140 -18.40 -0.49 3.15
C ALA A 140 -19.11 -1.55 4.04
N GLU A 141 -20.09 -2.26 3.49
CA GLU A 141 -20.77 -3.33 4.23
C GLU A 141 -19.86 -4.53 4.38
N ARG A 142 -19.17 -4.90 3.29
CA ARG A 142 -18.18 -5.96 3.32
C ARG A 142 -17.02 -5.64 4.26
N MET A 143 -16.51 -4.40 4.25
CA MET A 143 -15.50 -3.95 5.21
C MET A 143 -15.95 -4.13 6.66
N ARG A 144 -17.20 -3.78 6.98
CA ARG A 144 -17.78 -3.99 8.32
C ARG A 144 -17.90 -5.48 8.66
N ALA A 145 -18.36 -6.30 7.72
CA ALA A 145 -18.47 -7.73 7.92
C ALA A 145 -17.09 -8.36 8.16
N ASN A 146 -16.07 -7.99 7.39
CA ASN A 146 -14.71 -8.49 7.58
C ASN A 146 -14.13 -8.07 8.93
N LEU A 147 -14.36 -6.82 9.36
CA LEU A 147 -13.94 -6.36 10.69
C LEU A 147 -14.59 -7.18 11.82
N ALA A 148 -15.82 -7.62 11.63
CA ALA A 148 -16.56 -8.43 12.62
C ALA A 148 -16.10 -9.89 12.67
N LEU A 149 -15.40 -10.43 11.65
CA LEU A 149 -14.99 -11.83 11.58
C LEU A 149 -14.12 -12.30 12.76
N THR A 150 -13.40 -11.37 13.38
CA THR A 150 -12.51 -11.67 14.51
C THR A 150 -13.18 -11.48 15.87
N GLU A 151 -14.49 -11.28 15.93
CA GLU A 151 -15.26 -11.09 17.17
C GLU A 151 -14.63 -10.07 18.14
N GLY A 152 -14.03 -9.03 17.57
CA GLY A 152 -13.39 -7.97 18.32
C GLY A 152 -11.95 -8.24 18.77
N MET A 153 -11.31 -9.31 18.35
CA MET A 153 -9.90 -9.62 18.70
C MET A 153 -8.93 -8.49 18.36
N VAL A 154 -9.23 -7.69 17.33
CA VAL A 154 -8.42 -6.51 16.96
C VAL A 154 -8.34 -5.47 18.09
N THR A 155 -9.24 -5.49 19.08
CA THR A 155 -9.22 -4.58 20.22
C THR A 155 -8.39 -5.09 21.40
N ALA A 156 -7.71 -6.24 21.27
CA ALA A 156 -6.76 -6.72 22.27
C ALA A 156 -5.61 -5.71 22.48
N GLU A 157 -5.14 -5.07 21.39
CA GLU A 157 -4.08 -4.07 21.47
C GLU A 157 -4.50 -2.85 22.33
N PRO A 158 -5.58 -2.11 22.05
CA PRO A 158 -6.00 -1.01 22.91
C PRO A 158 -6.34 -1.48 24.33
N ALA A 159 -6.85 -2.70 24.52
CA ALA A 159 -7.15 -3.22 25.84
C ALA A 159 -5.88 -3.35 26.71
N TYR A 160 -4.81 -3.98 26.21
CA TYR A 160 -3.58 -4.09 27.00
C TYR A 160 -2.88 -2.74 27.18
N ILE A 161 -2.90 -1.85 26.19
CA ILE A 161 -2.32 -0.50 26.31
C ILE A 161 -3.03 0.27 27.44
N LEU A 162 -4.35 0.23 27.49
CA LEU A 162 -5.12 0.90 28.52
C LEU A 162 -4.87 0.28 29.91
N LEU A 163 -4.87 -1.04 30.04
CA LEU A 163 -4.57 -1.71 31.30
C LEU A 163 -3.17 -1.32 31.80
N ALA A 164 -2.16 -1.31 30.93
CA ALA A 164 -0.82 -0.87 31.27
C ALA A 164 -0.76 0.60 31.70
N ALA A 165 -1.45 1.48 30.99
CA ALA A 165 -1.54 2.90 31.33
C ALA A 165 -2.20 3.15 32.69
N TYR A 166 -3.10 2.27 33.13
CA TYR A 166 -3.70 2.29 34.45
C TYR A 166 -2.92 1.50 35.51
N GLY A 167 -1.72 1.03 35.18
CA GLY A 167 -0.77 0.43 36.13
C GLY A 167 -0.96 -1.08 36.35
N HIS A 168 -1.55 -1.80 35.40
CA HIS A 168 -1.54 -3.26 35.47
C HIS A 168 -0.12 -3.80 35.31
N PRO A 169 0.37 -4.66 36.21
CA PRO A 169 1.78 -5.09 36.21
C PRO A 169 2.17 -5.93 34.99
N ASP A 170 1.24 -6.70 34.46
CA ASP A 170 1.45 -7.55 33.27
C ASP A 170 0.19 -7.53 32.37
N ALA A 171 -0.07 -6.36 31.77
CA ALA A 171 -1.26 -6.13 30.97
C ALA A 171 -1.32 -6.99 29.71
N HIS A 172 -0.18 -7.23 29.07
CA HIS A 172 -0.11 -8.02 27.84
C HIS A 172 -0.51 -9.49 28.11
N GLU A 173 0.05 -10.11 29.14
CA GLU A 173 -0.28 -11.50 29.50
C GLU A 173 -1.72 -11.63 29.99
N ALA A 174 -2.21 -10.63 30.75
CA ALA A 174 -3.61 -10.61 31.17
C ALA A 174 -4.56 -10.61 29.96
N VAL A 175 -4.33 -9.74 28.96
CA VAL A 175 -5.16 -9.72 27.75
C VAL A 175 -4.97 -10.97 26.92
N ARG A 176 -3.74 -11.52 26.80
CA ARG A 176 -3.50 -12.80 26.12
C ARG A 176 -4.36 -13.93 26.70
N ARG A 177 -4.50 -14.02 28.03
CA ARG A 177 -5.40 -15.01 28.67
C ARG A 177 -6.86 -14.78 28.31
N ILE A 178 -7.29 -13.52 28.25
CA ILE A 178 -8.66 -13.15 27.85
C ILE A 178 -8.91 -13.51 26.37
N THR A 179 -7.94 -13.28 25.46
CA THR A 179 -8.11 -13.68 24.05
C THR A 179 -8.29 -15.18 23.89
N LEU A 180 -7.50 -16.00 24.62
CA LEU A 180 -7.65 -17.46 24.59
C LEU A 180 -9.00 -17.93 25.15
N GLU A 181 -9.52 -17.24 26.17
CA GLU A 181 -10.85 -17.55 26.71
C GLU A 181 -11.95 -17.16 25.71
N ALA A 182 -11.82 -15.99 25.07
CA ALA A 182 -12.76 -15.54 24.04
C ALA A 182 -12.81 -16.52 22.86
N GLU A 183 -11.65 -16.94 22.35
CA GLU A 183 -11.54 -17.96 21.29
C GLU A 183 -12.21 -19.29 21.72
N ARG A 184 -11.91 -19.78 22.90
CA ARG A 184 -12.45 -21.04 23.42
C ARG A 184 -13.97 -21.02 23.61
N THR A 185 -14.53 -19.86 23.96
CA THR A 185 -15.96 -19.69 24.27
C THR A 185 -16.78 -19.16 23.10
N GLY A 186 -16.14 -18.68 22.02
CA GLY A 186 -16.82 -18.02 20.90
C GLY A 186 -17.49 -16.70 21.29
N ARG A 187 -17.03 -16.05 22.37
CA ARG A 187 -17.59 -14.79 22.84
C ARG A 187 -16.74 -13.61 22.40
N PRO A 188 -17.35 -12.46 22.09
CA PRO A 188 -16.62 -11.24 21.76
C PRO A 188 -15.58 -10.87 22.83
N LEU A 189 -14.37 -10.50 22.40
CA LEU A 189 -13.27 -10.16 23.32
C LEU A 189 -13.66 -9.14 24.40
N GLY A 190 -14.34 -8.07 23.98
CA GLY A 190 -14.77 -7.00 24.91
C GLY A 190 -15.70 -7.53 26.01
N GLU A 191 -16.61 -8.45 25.69
CA GLU A 191 -17.51 -9.07 26.69
C GLU A 191 -16.73 -9.89 27.71
N VAL A 192 -15.79 -10.73 27.26
CA VAL A 192 -14.98 -11.56 28.15
C VAL A 192 -14.08 -10.69 29.01
N LEU A 193 -13.48 -9.65 28.44
CA LEU A 193 -12.63 -8.70 29.16
C LEU A 193 -13.39 -8.01 30.30
N PHE A 194 -14.54 -7.40 29.99
CA PHE A 194 -15.30 -6.67 31.00
C PHE A 194 -16.05 -7.56 32.01
N ALA A 195 -16.20 -8.85 31.73
CA ALA A 195 -16.69 -9.84 32.68
C ALA A 195 -15.62 -10.34 33.67
N SER A 196 -14.32 -10.07 33.40
CA SER A 196 -13.21 -10.53 34.25
C SER A 196 -13.22 -9.86 35.61
N ALA A 197 -13.41 -10.64 36.68
CA ALA A 197 -13.32 -10.14 38.04
C ALA A 197 -11.91 -9.72 38.42
N GLU A 198 -10.89 -10.41 37.88
CA GLU A 198 -9.46 -10.11 38.10
C GLU A 198 -9.09 -8.71 37.58
N LEU A 199 -9.61 -8.34 36.42
CA LEU A 199 -9.27 -7.07 35.77
C LEU A 199 -10.13 -5.88 36.21
N ARG A 200 -11.19 -6.13 36.97
CA ARG A 200 -12.15 -5.11 37.41
C ARG A 200 -11.50 -3.84 37.99
N PRO A 201 -10.47 -3.90 38.88
CA PRO A 201 -9.88 -2.70 39.48
C PRO A 201 -9.29 -1.70 38.48
N TRP A 202 -8.84 -2.20 37.31
CA TRP A 202 -8.33 -1.37 36.23
C TRP A 202 -9.42 -0.96 35.24
N LEU A 203 -10.33 -1.87 34.89
CA LEU A 203 -11.40 -1.66 33.94
C LEU A 203 -12.43 -0.61 34.41
N GLU A 204 -12.68 -0.52 35.70
CA GLU A 204 -13.55 0.52 36.29
C GLU A 204 -13.01 1.94 36.11
N ARG A 205 -11.69 2.07 35.91
CA ARG A 205 -11.01 3.35 35.66
C ARG A 205 -11.09 3.82 34.22
N PHE A 206 -11.52 2.96 33.29
CA PHE A 206 -11.66 3.32 31.88
C PHE A 206 -12.76 4.36 31.72
N THR A 207 -12.46 5.42 30.98
CA THR A 207 -13.45 6.40 30.56
C THR A 207 -14.50 5.75 29.65
N PRO A 208 -15.70 6.34 29.49
CA PRO A 208 -16.71 5.84 28.56
C PRO A 208 -16.16 5.69 27.13
N GLN A 209 -15.34 6.62 26.66
CA GLN A 209 -14.72 6.57 25.36
C GLN A 209 -13.72 5.40 25.21
N GLN A 210 -12.93 5.14 26.23
CA GLN A 210 -11.99 4.01 26.25
C GLN A 210 -12.71 2.66 26.27
N ARG A 211 -13.82 2.56 27.01
CA ARG A 211 -14.68 1.37 26.99
C ARG A 211 -15.28 1.14 25.61
N GLU A 212 -15.76 2.20 24.95
CA GLU A 212 -16.31 2.12 23.60
C GLU A 212 -15.28 1.65 22.58
N ILE A 213 -14.02 2.08 22.67
CA ILE A 213 -12.94 1.62 21.78
C ILE A 213 -12.69 0.11 21.91
N VAL A 214 -12.77 -0.42 23.14
CA VAL A 214 -12.54 -1.85 23.38
C VAL A 214 -13.75 -2.71 22.98
N LEU A 215 -14.96 -2.19 23.17
CA LEU A 215 -16.20 -2.92 22.84
C LEU A 215 -16.57 -2.84 21.37
N ASN A 216 -16.11 -1.81 20.66
CA ASN A 216 -16.49 -1.56 19.28
C ASN A 216 -15.23 -1.38 18.40
N PRO A 217 -14.80 -2.42 17.69
CA PRO A 217 -13.61 -2.38 16.82
C PRO A 217 -13.63 -1.23 15.82
N ALA A 218 -14.80 -0.80 15.35
CA ALA A 218 -14.93 0.31 14.41
C ALA A 218 -14.52 1.68 15.00
N ARG A 219 -14.36 1.77 16.33
CA ARG A 219 -13.87 2.97 17.02
C ARG A 219 -12.35 2.99 17.19
N TYR A 220 -11.67 1.87 16.93
CA TYR A 220 -10.21 1.79 17.02
C TYR A 220 -9.55 2.11 15.68
N THR A 221 -9.77 3.32 15.16
CA THR A 221 -9.16 3.81 13.91
C THR A 221 -7.96 4.73 14.14
N GLY A 222 -7.72 5.13 15.39
CA GLY A 222 -6.68 6.08 15.75
C GLY A 222 -6.79 7.38 14.94
N ILE A 223 -5.66 7.84 14.43
CA ILE A 223 -5.56 9.05 13.60
C ILE A 223 -5.36 8.74 12.10
N ALA A 224 -5.69 7.53 11.64
CA ALA A 224 -5.44 7.09 10.26
C ALA A 224 -6.06 8.04 9.22
N ALA A 225 -7.33 8.41 9.39
CA ALA A 225 -8.01 9.35 8.49
C ALA A 225 -7.37 10.74 8.49
N GLN A 226 -6.92 11.23 9.66
CA GLN A 226 -6.23 12.52 9.79
C GLN A 226 -4.87 12.47 9.09
N LYS A 227 -4.10 11.40 9.28
CA LYS A 227 -2.81 11.20 8.60
C LYS A 227 -2.97 11.14 7.09
N ALA A 228 -3.94 10.37 6.59
CA ALA A 228 -4.21 10.28 5.16
C ALA A 228 -4.51 11.66 4.54
N ARG A 229 -5.43 12.43 5.16
CA ARG A 229 -5.73 13.81 4.70
C ARG A 229 -4.50 14.72 4.79
N GLY A 230 -3.71 14.61 5.86
CA GLY A 230 -2.48 15.40 6.01
C GLY A 230 -1.45 15.12 4.92
N VAL A 231 -1.26 13.85 4.55
CA VAL A 231 -0.39 13.47 3.44
C VAL A 231 -0.91 14.02 2.11
N CYS A 232 -2.22 13.91 1.84
CA CYS A 232 -2.83 14.49 0.65
C CYS A 232 -2.58 16.00 0.57
N ALA A 233 -2.86 16.76 1.63
CA ALA A 233 -2.68 18.20 1.67
C ALA A 233 -1.21 18.63 1.44
N VAL A 234 -0.24 17.86 1.96
CA VAL A 234 1.19 18.12 1.72
C VAL A 234 1.52 17.97 0.23
N TRP A 235 1.02 16.91 -0.40
CA TRP A 235 1.32 16.67 -1.82
C TRP A 235 0.54 17.58 -2.75
N GLU A 236 -0.71 17.90 -2.45
CA GLU A 236 -1.51 18.89 -3.20
C GLU A 236 -0.76 20.24 -3.24
N LYS A 237 -0.26 20.69 -2.09
CA LYS A 237 0.55 21.92 -2.02
C LYS A 237 1.86 21.83 -2.82
N ARG A 238 2.59 20.69 -2.72
CA ARG A 238 3.86 20.48 -3.44
C ARG A 238 3.68 20.43 -4.96
N LEU A 239 2.57 19.90 -5.43
CA LEU A 239 2.27 19.74 -6.83
C LEU A 239 1.48 20.92 -7.42
N GLY A 240 1.13 21.92 -6.62
CA GLY A 240 0.33 23.07 -7.06
C GLY A 240 -1.09 22.70 -7.46
N LEU A 241 -1.68 21.68 -6.82
CA LEU A 241 -3.04 21.20 -7.06
C LEU A 241 -4.06 21.83 -6.09
N ALA A 242 -3.60 22.58 -5.10
CA ALA A 242 -4.42 23.28 -4.09
C ALA A 242 -4.58 24.75 -4.42
#